data_6bb8c399ed92a64b72f93cf6f766d7c8
#
_entry.id   6bb8c399ed92a64b72f93cf6f766d7c8
#
_cell.length_a   1.000
_cell.length_b   1.000
_cell.length_c   1.000
_cell.angle_alpha   90.00
_cell.angle_beta   90.00
_cell.angle_gamma   90.00
#
_symmetry.space_group_name_H-M   'P 1'
#
loop_
_entity.id
_entity.type
_entity.pdbx_description
1 polymer ?
#
loop_
_entity_poly.entity_id
_entity_poly.type
_entity_poly.pdbx_seq_one_letter_code
_entity_poly.pdbx_strand_id
1 'polypeptide(L)'
;MKVTVKRQASPDAAPYWQSFTYDGPKHVPVSAVLEALNYTDDLFDTEGQPAPRIRWECSCMQALCGGCAMVINGVPALACATFADEVKGTELRLEPLSKFPVVADLVVDRSVIYENLIRAGAYLEGEAVAGPRGHGRQYTVAKCLKCGLCLEVCPNYHPGGDFFGAMLANESYLIVSQSAEKKPKVVEGYRTHFAAGCSKALSCQSVCPVGIETITSILRMNRT
;
A
#
# COMPACT_ATOMS: atom_id res chain seq x y z
N MET A 1 16.71 10.86 -17.92
CA MET A 1 15.98 9.57 -17.80
C MET A 1 14.55 9.77 -18.24
N LYS A 2 13.99 8.83 -19.04
CA LYS A 2 12.58 8.87 -19.42
C LYS A 2 11.71 8.39 -18.26
N VAL A 3 10.64 9.14 -17.95
CA VAL A 3 9.65 8.82 -16.93
C VAL A 3 8.29 8.74 -17.59
N THR A 4 7.66 7.59 -17.58
CA THR A 4 6.36 7.35 -18.19
C THR A 4 5.32 7.12 -17.10
N VAL A 5 4.29 7.95 -17.05
CA VAL A 5 3.27 7.95 -16.00
C VAL A 5 1.92 7.62 -16.59
N LYS A 6 1.19 6.74 -15.93
CA LYS A 6 -0.22 6.48 -16.24
C LYS A 6 -1.04 7.61 -15.64
N ARG A 7 -1.62 8.44 -16.52
CA ARG A 7 -2.40 9.63 -16.19
C ARG A 7 -3.88 9.32 -16.23
N GLN A 8 -4.61 9.92 -15.31
CA GLN A 8 -6.07 9.89 -15.30
C GLN A 8 -6.58 11.14 -14.56
N ALA A 9 -7.29 12.02 -15.24
CA ALA A 9 -7.66 13.34 -14.70
C ALA A 9 -8.72 13.26 -13.56
N SER A 10 -9.58 12.24 -13.58
CA SER A 10 -10.65 12.00 -12.60
C SER A 10 -11.04 10.52 -12.62
N PRO A 11 -11.84 10.02 -11.66
CA PRO A 11 -12.30 8.63 -11.65
C PRO A 11 -13.00 8.19 -12.94
N ASP A 12 -13.72 9.09 -13.60
CA ASP A 12 -14.50 8.80 -14.81
C ASP A 12 -13.72 9.06 -16.11
N ALA A 13 -12.52 9.65 -16.02
CA ALA A 13 -11.71 9.93 -17.19
C ALA A 13 -10.99 8.67 -17.70
N ALA A 14 -10.86 8.53 -19.01
CA ALA A 14 -10.07 7.46 -19.60
C ALA A 14 -8.59 7.60 -19.24
N PRO A 15 -7.91 6.54 -18.77
CA PRO A 15 -6.49 6.58 -18.50
C PRO A 15 -5.67 6.63 -19.80
N TYR A 16 -4.53 7.34 -19.75
CA TYR A 16 -3.57 7.42 -20.86
C TYR A 16 -2.13 7.43 -20.33
N TRP A 17 -1.17 7.17 -21.19
CA TRP A 17 0.25 7.24 -20.86
C TRP A 17 0.84 8.56 -21.31
N GLN A 18 1.65 9.20 -20.46
CA GLN A 18 2.38 10.40 -20.78
C GLN A 18 3.83 10.27 -20.32
N SER A 19 4.76 10.69 -21.17
CA SER A 19 6.20 10.55 -20.90
C SER A 19 6.84 11.90 -20.66
N PHE A 20 7.78 11.94 -19.73
CA PHE A 20 8.52 13.13 -19.33
C PHE A 20 10.02 12.83 -19.36
N THR A 21 10.84 13.88 -19.49
CA THR A 21 12.29 13.79 -19.38
C THR A 21 12.72 14.30 -18.00
N TYR A 22 13.46 13.48 -17.27
CA TYR A 22 14.09 13.85 -16.03
C TYR A 22 15.61 13.93 -16.21
N ASP A 23 16.19 15.11 -15.97
CA ASP A 23 17.61 15.41 -16.19
C ASP A 23 18.41 15.59 -14.88
N GLY A 24 17.78 15.28 -13.73
CA GLY A 24 18.41 15.35 -12.43
C GLY A 24 19.34 14.17 -12.11
N PRO A 25 19.83 14.09 -10.86
CA PRO A 25 20.67 12.99 -10.38
C PRO A 25 19.99 11.63 -10.54
N LYS A 26 20.79 10.58 -10.84
CA LYS A 26 20.22 9.24 -11.06
C LYS A 26 19.92 8.50 -9.76
N HIS A 27 20.79 8.61 -8.77
CA HIS A 27 20.64 7.94 -7.47
C HIS A 27 19.78 8.80 -6.53
N VAL A 28 18.48 8.80 -6.79
CA VAL A 28 17.46 9.51 -6.00
C VAL A 28 16.21 8.64 -5.86
N PRO A 29 15.41 8.81 -4.79
CA PRO A 29 14.12 8.15 -4.69
C PRO A 29 13.19 8.56 -5.84
N VAL A 30 12.32 7.65 -6.26
CA VAL A 30 11.26 7.94 -7.27
C VAL A 30 10.41 9.14 -6.88
N SER A 31 10.16 9.33 -5.58
CA SER A 31 9.48 10.50 -5.06
C SER A 31 10.18 11.82 -5.40
N ALA A 32 11.52 11.86 -5.33
CA ALA A 32 12.28 13.06 -5.70
C ALA A 32 12.23 13.33 -7.22
N VAL A 33 12.14 12.29 -8.04
CA VAL A 33 11.91 12.43 -9.48
C VAL A 33 10.55 13.07 -9.74
N LEU A 34 9.48 12.60 -9.10
CA LEU A 34 8.13 13.17 -9.22
C LEU A 34 8.07 14.61 -8.72
N GLU A 35 8.73 14.89 -7.61
CA GLU A 35 8.83 16.23 -7.07
C GLU A 35 9.54 17.18 -8.03
N ALA A 36 10.71 16.79 -8.56
CA ALA A 36 11.46 17.59 -9.51
C ALA A 36 10.67 17.89 -10.78
N LEU A 37 9.95 16.90 -11.35
CA LEU A 37 9.07 17.11 -12.50
C LEU A 37 7.94 18.10 -12.19
N ASN A 38 7.37 18.06 -11.01
CA ASN A 38 6.29 18.94 -10.59
C ASN A 38 6.75 20.34 -10.12
N TYR A 39 8.04 20.52 -9.84
CA TYR A 39 8.58 21.79 -9.33
C TYR A 39 8.97 22.78 -10.44
N THR A 40 8.82 22.40 -11.71
CA THR A 40 9.01 23.29 -12.85
C THR A 40 7.84 24.28 -12.98
N ASP A 41 8.09 25.49 -13.45
CA ASP A 41 7.03 26.48 -13.69
C ASP A 41 5.99 25.92 -14.67
N ASP A 42 6.48 25.33 -15.78
CA ASP A 42 5.68 24.62 -16.75
C ASP A 42 6.21 23.20 -16.95
N LEU A 43 5.33 22.21 -16.84
CA LEU A 43 5.66 20.82 -17.12
C LEU A 43 5.36 20.52 -18.59
N PHE A 44 6.37 20.02 -19.31
CA PHE A 44 6.23 19.58 -20.72
C PHE A 44 6.49 18.08 -20.81
N ASP A 45 5.74 17.40 -21.67
CA ASP A 45 6.00 16.01 -22.00
C ASP A 45 7.14 15.88 -23.03
N THR A 46 7.49 14.62 -23.38
CA THR A 46 8.57 14.35 -24.34
C THR A 46 8.29 14.82 -25.77
N GLU A 47 7.04 15.18 -26.08
CA GLU A 47 6.63 15.75 -27.37
C GLU A 47 6.61 17.29 -27.35
N GLY A 48 6.99 17.90 -26.22
CA GLY A 48 6.99 19.33 -26.00
C GLY A 48 5.60 19.93 -25.78
N GLN A 49 4.61 19.10 -25.43
CA GLN A 49 3.27 19.59 -25.12
C GLN A 49 3.17 19.95 -23.63
N PRO A 50 2.51 21.07 -23.28
CA PRO A 50 2.27 21.41 -21.89
C PRO A 50 1.40 20.36 -21.22
N ALA A 51 1.78 19.97 -20.00
CA ALA A 51 1.11 18.94 -19.22
C ALA A 51 0.71 19.44 -17.83
N PRO A 52 -0.46 19.05 -17.31
CA PRO A 52 -0.79 19.34 -15.93
C PRO A 52 0.15 18.57 -15.00
N ARG A 53 0.38 19.12 -13.80
CA ARG A 53 1.21 18.48 -12.77
C ARG A 53 0.74 17.06 -12.51
N ILE A 54 1.69 16.15 -12.28
CA ILE A 54 1.41 14.75 -11.93
C ILE A 54 0.85 14.70 -10.51
N ARG A 55 -0.37 14.17 -10.35
CA ARG A 55 -0.99 14.02 -9.04
C ARG A 55 -0.50 12.75 -8.37
N TRP A 56 0.06 12.87 -7.20
CA TRP A 56 0.52 11.77 -6.37
C TRP A 56 0.48 12.17 -4.90
N GLU A 57 0.42 11.19 -4.00
CA GLU A 57 0.43 11.45 -2.57
C GLU A 57 1.85 11.39 -2.01
N CYS A 58 2.21 12.39 -1.23
CA CYS A 58 3.43 12.39 -0.42
C CYS A 58 3.17 13.11 0.90
N SER A 59 3.84 12.65 1.95
CA SER A 59 3.78 13.28 3.25
C SER A 59 5.11 13.18 3.97
N CYS A 60 5.52 11.99 4.44
CA CYS A 60 6.71 11.84 5.27
C CYS A 60 8.03 11.77 4.50
N MET A 61 8.05 11.33 3.25
CA MET A 61 9.23 11.06 2.41
C MET A 61 10.27 10.11 3.03
N GLN A 62 9.87 9.32 4.04
CA GLN A 62 10.74 8.50 4.90
C GLN A 62 10.21 7.08 5.08
N ALA A 63 9.36 6.59 4.18
CA ALA A 63 8.73 5.26 4.24
C ALA A 63 7.88 5.01 5.51
N LEU A 64 7.33 6.05 6.14
CA LEU A 64 6.59 5.97 7.41
C LEU A 64 5.08 6.20 7.31
N CYS A 65 4.56 6.77 6.19
CA CYS A 65 3.14 7.10 6.07
C CYS A 65 2.37 6.23 5.07
N GLY A 66 3.05 5.63 4.09
CA GLY A 66 2.41 4.80 3.07
C GLY A 66 1.71 5.56 1.94
N GLY A 67 1.63 6.91 1.98
CA GLY A 67 0.94 7.72 0.97
C GLY A 67 1.45 7.49 -0.45
N CYS A 68 2.76 7.47 -0.63
CA CYS A 68 3.42 7.33 -1.93
C CYS A 68 3.45 5.89 -2.51
N ALA A 69 2.57 5.01 -2.04
CA ALA A 69 2.46 3.65 -2.57
C ALA A 69 1.90 3.66 -4.00
N MET A 70 2.65 3.07 -4.92
CA MET A 70 2.30 2.97 -6.35
C MET A 70 2.96 1.74 -6.99
N VAL A 71 2.70 1.51 -8.26
CA VAL A 71 3.39 0.46 -9.03
C VAL A 71 4.53 1.11 -9.83
N ILE A 72 5.76 0.64 -9.60
CA ILE A 72 6.99 1.15 -10.21
C ILE A 72 7.57 0.04 -11.07
N ASN A 73 7.60 0.22 -12.38
CA ASN A 73 8.02 -0.80 -13.35
C ASN A 73 7.39 -2.20 -13.09
N GLY A 74 6.09 -2.21 -12.78
CA GLY A 74 5.33 -3.42 -12.50
C GLY A 74 5.49 -3.97 -11.06
N VAL A 75 6.29 -3.33 -10.20
CA VAL A 75 6.49 -3.75 -8.81
C VAL A 75 5.82 -2.75 -7.86
N PRO A 76 4.84 -3.17 -7.05
CA PRO A 76 4.24 -2.30 -6.04
C PRO A 76 5.25 -1.94 -4.94
N ALA A 77 5.48 -0.64 -4.75
CA ALA A 77 6.46 -0.13 -3.79
C ALA A 77 6.11 1.28 -3.30
N LEU A 78 6.86 1.77 -2.29
CA LEU A 78 6.80 3.16 -1.87
C LEU A 78 7.78 3.99 -2.71
N ALA A 79 7.30 5.03 -3.38
CA ALA A 79 8.14 5.89 -4.21
C ALA A 79 9.30 6.56 -3.44
N CYS A 80 9.10 6.88 -2.15
CA CYS A 80 10.14 7.48 -1.31
C CYS A 80 11.20 6.48 -0.81
N ALA A 81 10.98 5.17 -0.97
CA ALA A 81 11.90 4.12 -0.55
C ALA A 81 12.48 3.32 -1.73
N THR A 82 12.18 3.72 -2.97
CA THR A 82 12.64 3.05 -4.19
C THR A 82 13.54 4.00 -4.95
N PHE A 83 14.82 3.65 -5.14
CA PHE A 83 15.76 4.46 -5.91
C PHE A 83 15.59 4.23 -7.40
N ALA A 84 15.60 5.34 -8.16
CA ALA A 84 15.28 5.33 -9.58
C ALA A 84 16.28 4.53 -10.44
N ASP A 85 17.54 4.52 -10.05
CA ASP A 85 18.62 3.76 -10.73
C ASP A 85 18.70 2.27 -10.34
N GLU A 86 18.00 1.88 -9.26
CA GLU A 86 17.86 0.48 -8.84
C GLU A 86 16.67 -0.23 -9.50
N VAL A 87 15.78 0.54 -10.14
CA VAL A 87 14.61 0.00 -10.82
C VAL A 87 15.05 -0.66 -12.14
N LYS A 88 14.64 -1.92 -12.33
CA LYS A 88 14.96 -2.66 -13.56
C LYS A 88 14.23 -2.05 -14.77
N GLY A 89 14.96 -1.80 -15.85
CA GLY A 89 14.42 -1.30 -17.11
C GLY A 89 15.20 -0.10 -17.66
N THR A 90 14.82 0.38 -18.83
CA THR A 90 15.43 1.51 -19.52
C THR A 90 14.72 2.83 -19.27
N GLU A 91 13.52 2.77 -18.71
CA GLU A 91 12.69 3.91 -18.32
C GLU A 91 12.04 3.65 -16.95
N LEU A 92 11.64 4.71 -16.30
CA LEU A 92 10.84 4.67 -15.08
C LEU A 92 9.37 4.74 -15.44
N ARG A 93 8.62 3.67 -15.17
CA ARG A 93 7.19 3.56 -15.47
C ARG A 93 6.38 3.55 -14.18
N LEU A 94 5.46 4.51 -14.03
CA LEU A 94 4.69 4.72 -12.81
C LEU A 94 3.20 4.54 -13.06
N GLU A 95 2.55 3.73 -12.23
CA GLU A 95 1.11 3.44 -12.28
C GLU A 95 0.50 3.56 -10.88
N PRO A 96 -0.78 3.94 -10.76
CA PRO A 96 -1.49 3.79 -9.50
C PRO A 96 -1.62 2.32 -9.10
N LEU A 97 -1.88 2.05 -7.81
CA LEU A 97 -2.27 0.72 -7.36
C LEU A 97 -3.54 0.28 -8.10
N SER A 98 -3.49 -0.87 -8.75
CA SER A 98 -4.54 -1.32 -9.68
C SER A 98 -5.81 -1.85 -9.01
N LYS A 99 -5.70 -2.22 -7.73
CA LYS A 99 -6.79 -2.80 -6.94
C LYS A 99 -7.55 -1.79 -6.08
N PHE A 100 -7.33 -0.52 -6.35
CA PHE A 100 -8.01 0.59 -5.68
C PHE A 100 -8.59 1.56 -6.70
N PRO A 101 -9.74 2.19 -6.42
CA PRO A 101 -10.28 3.22 -7.30
C PRO A 101 -9.28 4.36 -7.47
N VAL A 102 -9.03 4.77 -8.71
CA VAL A 102 -8.16 5.91 -9.00
C VAL A 102 -8.94 7.20 -8.75
N VAL A 103 -8.37 8.08 -7.95
CA VAL A 103 -8.89 9.45 -7.74
C VAL A 103 -8.37 10.37 -8.83
N ALA A 104 -7.05 10.38 -9.04
CA ALA A 104 -6.41 11.09 -10.15
C ALA A 104 -4.94 10.64 -10.29
N ASP A 105 -4.49 10.37 -11.49
CA ASP A 105 -3.15 9.92 -11.83
C ASP A 105 -2.68 8.76 -10.93
N LEU A 106 -1.74 9.00 -10.01
CA LEU A 106 -1.17 8.00 -9.09
C LEU A 106 -1.88 7.95 -7.73
N VAL A 107 -2.88 8.82 -7.51
CA VAL A 107 -3.67 8.87 -6.27
C VAL A 107 -4.82 7.88 -6.34
N VAL A 108 -4.95 7.04 -5.32
CA VAL A 108 -6.01 6.04 -5.19
C VAL A 108 -6.79 6.17 -3.89
N ASP A 109 -8.07 5.82 -3.91
CA ASP A 109 -8.89 5.74 -2.71
C ASP A 109 -8.66 4.42 -1.97
N ARG A 110 -8.17 4.51 -0.75
CA ARG A 110 -7.89 3.37 0.14
C ARG A 110 -8.90 3.22 1.28
N SER A 111 -10.04 3.93 1.24
CA SER A 111 -11.09 3.86 2.28
C SER A 111 -11.59 2.44 2.52
N VAL A 112 -11.66 1.62 1.47
CA VAL A 112 -12.03 0.19 1.53
C VAL A 112 -11.21 -0.61 2.55
N ILE A 113 -9.98 -0.22 2.85
CA ILE A 113 -9.14 -0.85 3.87
C ILE A 113 -9.80 -0.71 5.24
N TYR A 114 -10.21 0.50 5.59
CA TYR A 114 -10.83 0.80 6.89
C TYR A 114 -12.25 0.24 6.98
N GLU A 115 -13.01 0.33 5.90
CA GLU A 115 -14.36 -0.25 5.80
C GLU A 115 -14.33 -1.76 6.04
N ASN A 116 -13.40 -2.47 5.42
CA ASN A 116 -13.22 -3.91 5.61
C ASN A 116 -12.79 -4.25 7.05
N LEU A 117 -11.93 -3.46 7.68
CA LEU A 117 -11.55 -3.67 9.09
C LEU A 117 -12.75 -3.45 10.02
N ILE A 118 -13.58 -2.42 9.76
CA ILE A 118 -14.80 -2.16 10.53
C ILE A 118 -15.78 -3.31 10.36
N ARG A 119 -16.05 -3.76 9.13
CA ARG A 119 -16.93 -4.90 8.83
C ARG A 119 -16.51 -6.18 9.54
N ALA A 120 -15.20 -6.44 9.61
CA ALA A 120 -14.64 -7.59 10.32
C ALA A 120 -14.55 -7.41 11.84
N GLY A 121 -14.95 -6.26 12.39
CA GLY A 121 -14.82 -5.94 13.82
C GLY A 121 -13.37 -5.81 14.28
N ALA A 122 -12.45 -5.53 13.37
CA ALA A 122 -11.02 -5.45 13.65
C ALA A 122 -10.64 -4.05 14.21
N TYR A 123 -11.16 -3.75 15.41
CA TYR A 123 -10.87 -2.54 16.18
C TYR A 123 -10.95 -2.81 17.69
N LEU A 124 -10.27 -2.01 18.49
CA LEU A 124 -10.34 -2.08 19.96
C LEU A 124 -11.60 -1.36 20.45
N GLU A 125 -12.36 -2.02 21.33
CA GLU A 125 -13.54 -1.46 22.00
C GLU A 125 -13.25 -0.98 23.43
N GLY A 126 -12.02 -1.13 23.90
CA GLY A 126 -11.59 -0.76 25.25
C GLY A 126 -10.08 -0.57 25.35
N GLU A 127 -9.56 -0.52 26.56
CA GLU A 127 -8.14 -0.35 26.77
C GLU A 127 -7.31 -1.54 26.25
N ALA A 128 -6.19 -1.22 25.61
CA ALA A 128 -5.21 -2.22 25.19
C ALA A 128 -4.41 -2.71 26.40
N VAL A 129 -4.29 -4.03 26.54
CA VAL A 129 -3.45 -4.66 27.55
C VAL A 129 -2.12 -5.05 26.92
N ALA A 130 -1.05 -4.34 27.28
CA ALA A 130 0.30 -4.72 26.88
C ALA A 130 0.78 -5.89 27.74
N GLY A 131 0.75 -7.10 27.19
CA GLY A 131 1.34 -8.26 27.86
C GLY A 131 2.87 -8.23 27.78
N PRO A 132 3.59 -8.75 28.80
CA PRO A 132 5.05 -8.81 28.80
C PRO A 132 5.62 -9.74 27.71
N ARG A 133 4.79 -10.59 27.15
CA ARG A 133 5.17 -11.51 26.06
C ARG A 133 4.52 -11.07 24.75
N GLY A 134 5.34 -10.85 23.73
CA GLY A 134 4.87 -10.49 22.38
C GLY A 134 4.89 -9.01 22.07
N HIS A 135 5.32 -8.13 22.99
CA HIS A 135 5.39 -6.67 22.77
C HIS A 135 6.13 -6.29 21.48
N GLY A 136 7.31 -6.86 21.21
CA GLY A 136 8.07 -6.55 19.99
C GLY A 136 7.30 -6.87 18.72
N ARG A 137 6.51 -7.95 18.72
CA ARG A 137 5.67 -8.29 17.57
C ARG A 137 4.44 -7.39 17.45
N GLN A 138 3.76 -7.11 18.56
CA GLN A 138 2.66 -6.15 18.60
C GLN A 138 3.12 -4.80 18.03
N TYR A 139 4.28 -4.33 18.47
CA TYR A 139 4.90 -3.10 17.99
C TYR A 139 5.17 -3.15 16.47
N THR A 140 5.73 -4.26 15.95
CA THR A 140 5.98 -4.42 14.51
C THR A 140 4.67 -4.37 13.71
N VAL A 141 3.63 -5.09 14.17
CA VAL A 141 2.32 -5.10 13.49
C VAL A 141 1.62 -3.75 13.59
N ALA A 142 1.73 -3.05 14.72
CA ALA A 142 1.16 -1.72 14.91
C ALA A 142 1.76 -0.66 13.97
N LYS A 143 2.94 -0.90 13.41
CA LYS A 143 3.54 -0.03 12.37
C LYS A 143 2.87 -0.13 11.00
N CYS A 144 1.82 -0.92 10.82
CA CYS A 144 1.15 -1.06 9.54
C CYS A 144 0.73 0.31 8.99
N LEU A 145 1.27 0.68 7.83
CA LEU A 145 1.05 1.98 7.18
C LEU A 145 -0.31 2.08 6.48
N LYS A 146 -1.07 0.99 6.40
CA LYS A 146 -2.32 0.92 5.60
C LYS A 146 -2.09 1.32 4.13
N CYS A 147 -0.86 1.13 3.63
CA CYS A 147 -0.43 1.59 2.30
C CYS A 147 -1.08 0.83 1.11
N GLY A 148 -1.64 -0.37 1.35
CA GLY A 148 -2.31 -1.16 0.32
C GLY A 148 -1.41 -2.11 -0.48
N LEU A 149 -0.07 -2.03 -0.39
CA LEU A 149 0.86 -2.85 -1.18
C LEU A 149 0.63 -4.35 -1.04
N CYS A 150 0.32 -4.82 0.18
CA CYS A 150 0.02 -6.23 0.44
C CYS A 150 -1.28 -6.72 -0.24
N LEU A 151 -2.24 -5.84 -0.45
CA LEU A 151 -3.47 -6.12 -1.19
C LEU A 151 -3.20 -6.14 -2.69
N GLU A 152 -2.38 -5.21 -3.19
CA GLU A 152 -2.00 -5.12 -4.59
C GLU A 152 -1.36 -6.41 -5.10
N VAL A 153 -0.42 -6.99 -4.36
CA VAL A 153 0.28 -8.22 -4.76
C VAL A 153 -0.47 -9.52 -4.43
N CYS A 154 -1.56 -9.44 -3.66
CA CYS A 154 -2.26 -10.64 -3.23
C CYS A 154 -3.07 -11.27 -4.37
N PRO A 155 -2.82 -12.53 -4.78
CA PRO A 155 -3.57 -13.15 -5.87
C PRO A 155 -5.04 -13.39 -5.54
N ASN A 156 -5.39 -13.44 -4.26
CA ASN A 156 -6.74 -13.74 -3.78
C ASN A 156 -7.57 -12.49 -3.46
N TYR A 157 -6.94 -11.32 -3.35
CA TYR A 157 -7.66 -10.07 -3.08
C TYR A 157 -8.19 -9.45 -4.38
N HIS A 158 -9.48 -9.19 -4.40
CA HIS A 158 -10.16 -8.46 -5.47
C HIS A 158 -11.00 -7.35 -4.88
N PRO A 159 -11.06 -6.17 -5.53
CA PRO A 159 -11.95 -5.07 -5.10
C PRO A 159 -13.40 -5.53 -5.00
N GLY A 160 -14.07 -5.19 -3.91
CA GLY A 160 -15.46 -5.58 -3.66
C GLY A 160 -15.70 -7.04 -3.26
N GLY A 161 -14.65 -7.86 -3.17
CA GLY A 161 -14.73 -9.24 -2.71
C GLY A 161 -14.82 -9.37 -1.19
N ASP A 162 -15.14 -10.59 -0.72
CA ASP A 162 -15.28 -10.89 0.72
C ASP A 162 -13.96 -11.30 1.39
N PHE A 163 -12.86 -11.42 0.65
CA PHE A 163 -11.53 -11.66 1.20
C PHE A 163 -10.80 -10.34 1.42
N PHE A 164 -10.56 -9.97 2.68
CA PHE A 164 -10.03 -8.65 3.06
C PHE A 164 -8.50 -8.56 3.12
N GLY A 165 -7.81 -9.67 2.84
CA GLY A 165 -6.35 -9.71 2.67
C GLY A 165 -5.54 -9.64 3.96
N ALA A 166 -4.22 -9.54 3.79
CA ALA A 166 -3.23 -9.66 4.86
C ALA A 166 -3.40 -8.66 6.01
N MET A 167 -3.94 -7.47 5.73
CA MET A 167 -4.19 -6.47 6.77
C MET A 167 -5.17 -6.97 7.82
N LEU A 168 -6.25 -7.66 7.41
CA LEU A 168 -7.19 -8.23 8.38
C LEU A 168 -6.50 -9.24 9.30
N ALA A 169 -5.65 -10.11 8.78
CA ALA A 169 -4.93 -11.08 9.62
C ALA A 169 -4.01 -10.39 10.64
N ASN A 170 -3.31 -9.35 10.21
CA ASN A 170 -2.39 -8.61 11.07
C ASN A 170 -3.13 -7.80 12.15
N GLU A 171 -4.17 -7.07 11.77
CA GLU A 171 -4.99 -6.28 12.71
C GLU A 171 -5.75 -7.18 13.69
N SER A 172 -6.33 -8.29 13.21
CA SER A 172 -6.99 -9.27 14.09
C SER A 172 -6.03 -9.82 15.14
N TYR A 173 -4.81 -10.19 14.73
CA TYR A 173 -3.76 -10.59 15.66
C TYR A 173 -3.42 -9.50 16.68
N LEU A 174 -3.23 -8.26 16.21
CA LEU A 174 -2.88 -7.14 17.08
C LEU A 174 -3.95 -6.93 18.14
N ILE A 175 -5.23 -6.88 17.74
CA ILE A 175 -6.35 -6.66 18.65
C ILE A 175 -6.52 -7.81 19.63
N VAL A 176 -6.52 -9.06 19.17
CA VAL A 176 -6.66 -10.24 20.03
C VAL A 176 -5.52 -10.32 21.03
N SER A 177 -4.28 -9.99 20.61
CA SER A 177 -3.10 -10.04 21.49
C SER A 177 -3.04 -8.93 22.53
N GLN A 178 -3.80 -7.84 22.32
CA GLN A 178 -3.87 -6.68 23.23
C GLN A 178 -5.16 -6.62 24.06
N SER A 179 -6.03 -7.60 23.93
CA SER A 179 -7.30 -7.63 24.64
C SER A 179 -7.22 -8.54 25.84
N ALA A 180 -7.69 -8.06 27.01
CA ALA A 180 -7.83 -8.87 28.23
C ALA A 180 -8.93 -9.92 28.10
N GLU A 181 -9.94 -9.64 27.30
CA GLU A 181 -11.11 -10.50 27.05
C GLU A 181 -11.03 -11.19 25.69
N LYS A 182 -11.74 -12.30 25.56
CA LYS A 182 -11.98 -12.93 24.26
C LYS A 182 -12.70 -11.94 23.35
N LYS A 183 -12.23 -11.81 22.11
CA LYS A 183 -12.83 -10.94 21.07
C LYS A 183 -13.52 -11.78 19.99
N PRO A 184 -14.71 -12.38 20.29
CA PRO A 184 -15.39 -13.30 19.37
C PRO A 184 -15.68 -12.66 18.02
N LYS A 185 -16.04 -11.37 17.99
CA LYS A 185 -16.34 -10.63 16.77
C LYS A 185 -15.11 -10.52 15.84
N VAL A 186 -13.93 -10.21 16.38
CA VAL A 186 -12.69 -10.13 15.61
C VAL A 186 -12.28 -11.50 15.06
N VAL A 187 -12.44 -12.55 15.88
CA VAL A 187 -12.13 -13.94 15.49
C VAL A 187 -13.10 -14.41 14.40
N GLU A 188 -14.38 -14.10 14.53
CA GLU A 188 -15.40 -14.38 13.53
C GLU A 188 -15.09 -13.67 12.21
N GLY A 189 -14.81 -12.35 12.25
CA GLY A 189 -14.44 -11.55 11.08
C GLY A 189 -13.19 -12.11 10.39
N TYR A 190 -12.19 -12.54 11.15
CA TYR A 190 -11.00 -13.20 10.60
C TYR A 190 -11.37 -14.53 9.91
N ARG A 191 -12.20 -15.36 10.52
CA ARG A 191 -12.61 -16.65 9.94
C ARG A 191 -13.40 -16.44 8.65
N THR A 192 -14.35 -15.52 8.68
CA THR A 192 -15.24 -15.22 7.53
C THR A 192 -14.47 -14.60 6.37
N HIS A 193 -13.66 -13.59 6.64
CA HIS A 193 -13.10 -12.72 5.59
C HIS A 193 -11.61 -12.95 5.30
N PHE A 194 -10.96 -13.91 5.97
CA PHE A 194 -9.54 -14.19 5.72
C PHE A 194 -9.22 -15.69 5.64
N ALA A 195 -9.61 -16.49 6.64
CA ALA A 195 -9.04 -17.82 6.83
C ALA A 195 -9.23 -18.76 5.62
N ALA A 196 -10.43 -18.79 5.03
CA ALA A 196 -10.77 -19.64 3.89
C ALA A 196 -10.23 -19.10 2.55
N GLY A 197 -9.96 -17.78 2.46
CA GLY A 197 -9.54 -17.12 1.22
C GLY A 197 -8.02 -17.05 1.01
N CYS A 198 -7.22 -17.36 2.02
CA CYS A 198 -5.76 -17.20 1.95
C CYS A 198 -5.06 -18.44 1.38
N SER A 199 -4.47 -18.31 0.19
CA SER A 199 -3.65 -19.36 -0.45
C SER A 199 -2.25 -19.52 0.15
N LYS A 200 -1.86 -18.67 1.11
CA LYS A 200 -0.52 -18.63 1.75
C LYS A 200 0.64 -18.38 0.76
N ALA A 201 0.39 -17.64 -0.31
CA ALA A 201 1.41 -17.25 -1.28
C ALA A 201 2.52 -16.35 -0.69
N LEU A 202 2.26 -15.72 0.45
CA LEU A 202 3.18 -14.84 1.21
C LEU A 202 3.71 -13.61 0.46
N SER A 203 3.23 -13.32 -0.74
CA SER A 203 3.57 -12.10 -1.48
C SER A 203 3.33 -10.82 -0.67
N CYS A 204 2.28 -10.83 0.17
CA CYS A 204 1.96 -9.73 1.08
C CYS A 204 3.08 -9.44 2.10
N GLN A 205 3.80 -10.46 2.55
CA GLN A 205 4.90 -10.32 3.49
C GLN A 205 6.16 -9.79 2.79
N SER A 206 6.45 -10.28 1.59
CA SER A 206 7.64 -9.88 0.84
C SER A 206 7.62 -8.43 0.38
N VAL A 207 6.42 -7.85 0.16
CA VAL A 207 6.26 -6.45 -0.27
C VAL A 207 6.10 -5.46 0.88
N CYS A 208 5.98 -5.94 2.13
CA CYS A 208 5.67 -5.08 3.27
C CYS A 208 6.84 -4.15 3.62
N PRO A 209 6.69 -2.81 3.50
CA PRO A 209 7.79 -1.87 3.73
C PRO A 209 8.25 -1.80 5.19
N VAL A 210 7.41 -2.25 6.13
CA VAL A 210 7.73 -2.29 7.57
C VAL A 210 8.06 -3.70 8.08
N GLY A 211 8.15 -4.69 7.17
CA GLY A 211 8.61 -6.04 7.47
C GLY A 211 7.64 -6.86 8.35
N ILE A 212 6.33 -6.67 8.21
CA ILE A 212 5.35 -7.47 8.97
C ILE A 212 5.34 -8.91 8.44
N GLU A 213 5.73 -9.85 9.30
CA GLU A 213 5.65 -11.28 9.03
C GLU A 213 4.20 -11.79 9.16
N THR A 214 3.40 -11.59 8.13
CA THR A 214 1.98 -11.94 8.10
C THR A 214 1.72 -13.42 8.42
N ILE A 215 2.64 -14.31 8.02
CA ILE A 215 2.50 -15.75 8.32
C ILE A 215 2.41 -16.02 9.82
N THR A 216 3.13 -15.29 10.65
CA THR A 216 3.07 -15.48 12.11
C THR A 216 1.75 -14.95 12.68
N SER A 217 1.18 -13.86 12.13
CA SER A 217 -0.18 -13.43 12.50
C SER A 217 -1.22 -14.50 12.16
N ILE A 218 -1.15 -15.09 10.96
CA ILE A 218 -2.00 -16.20 10.53
C ILE A 218 -1.90 -17.39 11.47
N LEU A 219 -0.68 -17.82 11.79
CA LEU A 219 -0.46 -18.96 12.70
C LEU A 219 -1.01 -18.72 14.10
N ARG A 220 -0.96 -17.51 14.60
CA ARG A 220 -1.53 -17.13 15.90
C ARG A 220 -3.05 -17.11 15.85
N MET A 221 -3.63 -16.47 14.83
CA MET A 221 -5.08 -16.39 14.68
C MET A 221 -5.74 -17.76 14.45
N ASN A 222 -5.08 -18.68 13.74
CA ASN A 222 -5.59 -20.05 13.52
C ASN A 222 -5.59 -20.92 14.79
N ARG A 223 -4.94 -20.47 15.88
CA ARG A 223 -4.94 -21.16 17.18
C ARG A 223 -5.94 -20.55 18.16
N THR A 224 -6.62 -19.47 17.76
CA THR A 224 -7.64 -18.79 18.56
C THR A 224 -9.03 -19.30 18.20
#